data_bcf38d1431524fe22f94b79df2888664
#
_entry.id   bcf38d1431524fe22f94b79df2888664
#
_cell.length_a   1.000
_cell.length_b   1.000
_cell.length_c   1.000
_cell.angle_alpha   90.00
_cell.angle_beta   90.00
_cell.angle_gamma   90.00
#
_symmetry.space_group_name_H-M   'P 1'
#
loop_
_entity.id
_entity.type
_entity.pdbx_description
1 polymer ?
#
loop_
_entity_poly.entity_id
_entity_poly.type
_entity_poly.pdbx_seq_one_letter_code
_entity_poly.pdbx_strand_id
1 'polypeptide(L)'
;ELDKADSRTSGGNPADALLTLLDNLGYTDNYMECTIPTGGVYPIATANDKSRISEPLMTRFAVIDIPDYTRDEKKTIFSKFSLPKVLKRMGMRPEECVVTEEGAYAVVDRFASMPGVRDLEQAAEHLAANALYRIETQGISGVVYEKEDVEKLLCS
;
A
#
# COMPACT_ATOMS: atom_id res chain seq x y z
N GLU A 1 5.88 -6.92 7.85
CA GLU A 1 5.16 -8.09 7.28
C GLU A 1 5.48 -9.35 8.10
N LEU A 2 5.09 -9.32 9.38
CA LEU A 2 5.35 -10.41 10.33
C LEU A 2 4.65 -11.72 9.92
N ASP A 3 3.51 -11.62 9.27
CA ASP A 3 2.72 -12.73 8.73
C ASP A 3 3.39 -13.48 7.57
N LYS A 4 4.46 -12.93 7.00
CA LYS A 4 5.25 -13.56 5.93
C LYS A 4 6.50 -14.30 6.44
N ALA A 5 6.79 -14.21 7.73
CA ALA A 5 7.85 -15.01 8.36
C ALA A 5 7.42 -16.48 8.33
N ASP A 6 7.93 -17.23 7.34
CA ASP A 6 7.53 -18.62 7.10
C ASP A 6 8.28 -19.58 8.03
N SER A 7 7.52 -20.45 8.69
CA SER A 7 8.03 -21.52 9.57
C SER A 7 8.66 -22.72 8.81
N ARG A 8 8.71 -22.67 7.47
CA ARG A 8 9.10 -23.81 6.62
C ARG A 8 10.55 -23.83 6.19
N THR A 9 11.38 -22.90 6.64
CA THR A 9 12.81 -22.91 6.28
C THR A 9 13.58 -23.86 7.19
N SER A 10 14.50 -24.63 6.61
CA SER A 10 15.37 -25.59 7.32
C SER A 10 16.32 -24.95 8.37
N GLY A 11 16.30 -23.64 8.51
CA GLY A 11 17.12 -22.86 9.44
C GLY A 11 16.44 -22.45 10.74
N GLY A 12 15.23 -22.94 11.04
CA GLY A 12 14.43 -22.52 12.20
C GLY A 12 13.38 -21.46 11.84
N ASN A 13 12.47 -21.22 12.77
CA ASN A 13 11.42 -20.22 12.60
C ASN A 13 11.94 -18.82 13.00
N PRO A 14 12.00 -17.83 12.09
CA PRO A 14 12.39 -16.45 12.45
C PRO A 14 11.54 -15.85 13.57
N ALA A 15 10.30 -16.32 13.73
CA ALA A 15 9.41 -15.91 14.80
C ALA A 15 9.93 -16.26 16.19
N ASP A 16 10.70 -17.35 16.33
CA ASP A 16 11.25 -17.78 17.63
C ASP A 16 12.33 -16.80 18.13
N ALA A 17 13.12 -16.22 17.21
CA ALA A 17 14.08 -15.17 17.55
C ALA A 17 13.38 -13.91 18.06
N LEU A 18 12.20 -13.59 17.51
CA LEU A 18 11.40 -12.45 17.94
C LEU A 18 10.82 -12.66 19.34
N LEU A 19 10.46 -13.88 19.73
CA LEU A 19 9.98 -14.15 21.08
C LEU A 19 11.00 -13.76 22.13
N THR A 20 12.27 -14.14 21.93
CA THR A 20 13.36 -13.79 22.84
C THR A 20 13.58 -12.29 22.90
N LEU A 21 13.51 -11.60 21.76
CA LEU A 21 13.66 -10.14 21.69
C LEU A 21 12.53 -9.41 22.44
N LEU A 22 11.29 -9.93 22.35
CA LEU A 22 10.09 -9.31 22.93
C LEU A 22 10.00 -9.51 24.45
N ASP A 23 10.69 -10.51 25.00
CA ASP A 23 10.65 -10.81 26.45
C ASP A 23 11.48 -9.85 27.30
N ASN A 24 12.15 -8.85 26.70
CA ASN A 24 13.00 -7.86 27.38
C ASN A 24 14.12 -8.46 28.29
N LEU A 25 14.47 -9.71 28.08
CA LEU A 25 15.48 -10.43 28.84
C LEU A 25 16.89 -10.29 28.26
N GLY A 26 17.02 -9.57 27.16
CA GLY A 26 18.23 -9.49 26.38
C GLY A 26 18.20 -10.48 25.19
N TYR A 27 18.87 -10.10 24.12
CA TYR A 27 19.05 -10.93 22.92
C TYR A 27 20.51 -11.38 22.87
N THR A 28 20.71 -12.70 22.77
CA THR A 28 22.06 -13.26 22.57
C THR A 28 22.35 -13.31 21.08
N ASP A 29 23.30 -12.50 20.64
CA ASP A 29 23.80 -12.54 19.27
C ASP A 29 24.84 -13.66 19.15
N ASN A 30 24.53 -14.66 18.29
CA ASN A 30 25.38 -15.84 18.11
C ASN A 30 26.69 -15.55 17.36
N TYR A 31 26.72 -14.45 16.60
CA TYR A 31 27.96 -14.07 15.88
C TYR A 31 28.92 -13.28 16.80
N MET A 32 28.37 -12.37 17.60
CA MET A 32 29.14 -11.57 18.54
C MET A 32 29.37 -12.29 19.89
N GLU A 33 28.73 -13.42 20.10
CA GLU A 33 28.78 -14.22 21.35
C GLU A 33 28.55 -13.37 22.63
N CYS A 34 27.67 -12.37 22.52
CA CYS A 34 27.35 -11.50 23.64
C CYS A 34 25.83 -11.30 23.77
N THR A 35 25.40 -10.97 24.97
CA THR A 35 24.00 -10.63 25.24
C THR A 35 23.82 -9.12 25.09
N ILE A 36 22.94 -8.73 24.15
CA ILE A 36 22.56 -7.34 23.92
C ILE A 36 21.34 -7.03 24.79
N PRO A 37 21.40 -6.02 25.66
CA PRO A 37 20.25 -5.66 26.48
C PRO A 37 19.13 -5.09 25.60
N THR A 38 17.90 -5.56 25.78
CA THR A 38 16.70 -5.13 25.05
C THR A 38 15.76 -4.28 25.90
N GLY A 39 16.13 -3.95 27.13
CA GLY A 39 15.39 -3.02 27.98
C GLY A 39 15.22 -1.65 27.32
N GLY A 40 13.96 -1.15 27.24
CA GLY A 40 13.63 0.13 26.60
C GLY A 40 13.47 0.06 25.08
N VAL A 41 13.53 -1.11 24.49
CA VAL A 41 13.18 -1.33 23.06
C VAL A 41 11.68 -1.52 22.92
N TYR A 42 11.05 -0.75 22.04
CA TYR A 42 9.62 -0.81 21.72
C TYR A 42 9.45 -1.32 20.30
N PRO A 43 9.29 -2.63 20.09
CA PRO A 43 9.14 -3.20 18.75
C PRO A 43 7.77 -2.88 18.17
N ILE A 44 7.74 -2.45 16.91
CA ILE A 44 6.54 -2.25 16.12
C ILE A 44 6.57 -3.23 14.95
N ALA A 45 5.52 -4.03 14.82
CA ALA A 45 5.37 -4.98 13.73
C ALA A 45 4.13 -4.63 12.89
N THR A 46 4.19 -4.93 11.60
CA THR A 46 3.05 -4.84 10.68
C THR A 46 2.72 -6.21 10.12
N ALA A 47 1.45 -6.47 9.87
CA ALA A 47 0.98 -7.68 9.23
C ALA A 47 -0.27 -7.39 8.41
N ASN A 48 -0.48 -8.14 7.34
CA ASN A 48 -1.70 -8.09 6.55
C ASN A 48 -2.75 -9.09 7.05
N ASP A 49 -2.28 -10.21 7.58
CA ASP A 49 -3.14 -11.30 8.08
C ASP A 49 -2.65 -11.79 9.44
N LYS A 50 -3.34 -11.38 10.48
CA LYS A 50 -3.03 -11.76 11.86
C LYS A 50 -3.23 -13.27 12.14
N SER A 51 -4.04 -13.96 11.34
CA SER A 51 -4.26 -15.40 11.52
C SER A 51 -3.03 -16.25 11.21
N ARG A 52 -2.07 -15.68 10.47
CA ARG A 52 -0.79 -16.33 10.14
C ARG A 52 0.31 -16.10 11.17
N ILE A 53 0.05 -15.30 12.17
CA ILE A 53 1.00 -15.05 13.27
C ILE A 53 0.74 -16.04 14.39
N SER A 54 1.80 -16.63 14.94
CA SER A 54 1.68 -17.60 16.03
C SER A 54 1.09 -16.97 17.29
N GLU A 55 0.29 -17.74 18.02
CA GLU A 55 -0.34 -17.30 19.27
C GLU A 55 0.66 -16.75 20.30
N PRO A 56 1.84 -17.38 20.52
CA PRO A 56 2.85 -16.84 21.43
C PRO A 56 3.35 -15.42 21.06
N LEU A 57 3.42 -15.10 19.77
CA LEU A 57 3.76 -13.75 19.32
C LEU A 57 2.60 -12.79 19.53
N MET A 58 1.38 -13.21 19.19
CA MET A 58 0.18 -12.38 19.34
C MET A 58 -0.04 -11.92 20.78
N THR A 59 0.27 -12.78 21.78
CA THR A 59 0.12 -12.41 23.20
C THR A 59 1.10 -11.35 23.68
N ARG A 60 2.18 -11.12 22.95
CA ARG A 60 3.21 -10.12 23.28
C ARG A 60 3.01 -8.75 22.60
N PHE A 61 2.08 -8.67 21.65
CA PHE A 61 1.76 -7.44 20.95
C PHE A 61 0.42 -6.84 21.39
N ALA A 62 0.36 -5.54 21.55
CA ALA A 62 -0.91 -4.81 21.55
C ALA A 62 -1.35 -4.64 20.09
N VAL A 63 -2.40 -5.36 19.69
CA VAL A 63 -2.89 -5.38 18.31
C VAL A 63 -3.74 -4.15 18.04
N ILE A 64 -3.40 -3.41 17.00
CA ILE A 64 -4.18 -2.28 16.48
C ILE A 64 -4.64 -2.68 15.08
N ASP A 65 -5.93 -2.92 14.92
CA ASP A 65 -6.52 -3.21 13.61
C ASP A 65 -6.69 -1.87 12.84
N ILE A 66 -6.15 -1.83 11.61
CA ILE A 66 -6.33 -0.70 10.70
C ILE A 66 -7.35 -1.16 9.65
N PRO A 67 -8.58 -0.62 9.66
CA PRO A 67 -9.60 -0.98 8.69
C PRO A 67 -9.20 -0.52 7.28
N ASP A 68 -9.75 -1.17 6.25
CA ASP A 68 -9.62 -0.70 4.89
C ASP A 68 -10.45 0.57 4.68
N TYR A 69 -10.09 1.33 3.67
CA TYR A 69 -10.79 2.57 3.30
C TYR A 69 -12.17 2.26 2.71
N THR A 70 -13.14 3.09 3.06
CA THR A 70 -14.45 3.10 2.41
C THR A 70 -14.35 3.57 0.95
N ARG A 71 -15.39 3.32 0.16
CA ARG A 71 -15.47 3.76 -1.23
C ARG A 71 -15.26 5.27 -1.39
N ASP A 72 -15.86 6.07 -0.52
CA ASP A 72 -15.75 7.54 -0.57
C ASP A 72 -14.37 8.04 -0.12
N GLU A 73 -13.76 7.37 0.85
CA GLU A 73 -12.38 7.64 1.25
C GLU A 73 -11.40 7.28 0.12
N LYS A 74 -11.56 6.13 -0.53
CA LYS A 74 -10.75 5.73 -1.70
C LYS A 74 -10.89 6.75 -2.83
N LYS A 75 -12.11 7.23 -3.13
CA LYS A 75 -12.33 8.30 -4.13
C LYS A 75 -11.63 9.60 -3.73
N THR A 76 -11.72 9.98 -2.47
CA THR A 76 -11.04 11.19 -1.95
C THR A 76 -9.51 11.05 -2.04
N ILE A 77 -8.97 9.89 -1.68
CA ILE A 77 -7.53 9.61 -1.78
C ILE A 77 -7.09 9.65 -3.25
N PHE A 78 -7.83 9.03 -4.15
CA PHE A 78 -7.54 9.07 -5.57
C PHE A 78 -7.48 10.51 -6.10
N SER A 79 -8.55 11.29 -5.89
CA SER A 79 -8.68 12.62 -6.48
C SER A 79 -7.77 13.68 -5.85
N LYS A 80 -7.55 13.62 -4.53
CA LYS A 80 -6.80 14.65 -3.81
C LYS A 80 -5.31 14.32 -3.60
N PHE A 81 -4.94 13.05 -3.67
CA PHE A 81 -3.57 12.63 -3.36
C PHE A 81 -2.93 11.84 -4.49
N SER A 82 -3.53 10.73 -4.96
CA SER A 82 -2.90 9.84 -5.94
C SER A 82 -2.73 10.52 -7.30
N LEU A 83 -3.79 11.05 -7.86
CA LEU A 83 -3.74 11.72 -9.18
C LEU A 83 -2.83 12.95 -9.16
N PRO A 84 -2.95 13.92 -8.25
CA PRO A 84 -2.04 15.07 -8.21
C PRO A 84 -0.57 14.69 -7.99
N LYS A 85 -0.29 13.67 -7.17
CA LYS A 85 1.07 13.15 -6.94
C LYS A 85 1.68 12.61 -8.23
N VAL A 86 0.91 11.85 -9.00
CA VAL A 86 1.34 11.27 -10.28
C VAL A 86 1.57 12.37 -11.32
N LEU A 87 0.62 13.30 -11.48
CA LEU A 87 0.76 14.42 -12.42
C LEU A 87 2.02 15.23 -12.12
N LYS A 88 2.25 15.57 -10.86
CA LYS A 88 3.47 16.27 -10.45
C LYS A 88 4.75 15.49 -10.81
N ARG A 89 4.75 14.16 -10.60
CA ARG A 89 5.89 13.30 -10.94
C ARG A 89 6.15 13.23 -12.45
N MET A 90 5.09 13.30 -13.27
CA MET A 90 5.17 13.31 -14.73
C MET A 90 5.40 14.72 -15.31
N GLY A 91 5.48 15.76 -14.48
CA GLY A 91 5.65 17.14 -14.94
C GLY A 91 4.41 17.72 -15.62
N MET A 92 3.23 17.12 -15.39
CA MET A 92 1.96 17.54 -15.95
C MET A 92 1.26 18.56 -15.05
N ARG A 93 0.51 19.45 -15.66
CA ARG A 93 -0.37 20.40 -14.97
C ARG A 93 -1.70 19.72 -14.64
N PRO A 94 -2.40 20.15 -13.58
CA PRO A 94 -3.69 19.56 -13.18
C PRO A 94 -4.76 19.64 -14.29
N GLU A 95 -4.70 20.66 -15.15
CA GLU A 95 -5.65 20.89 -16.25
C GLU A 95 -5.43 19.92 -17.42
N GLU A 96 -4.26 19.31 -17.52
CA GLU A 96 -3.91 18.43 -18.63
C GLU A 96 -4.50 17.02 -18.47
N CYS A 97 -4.85 16.63 -17.23
CA CYS A 97 -5.51 15.35 -16.96
C CYS A 97 -6.55 15.55 -15.86
N VAL A 98 -7.78 15.70 -16.24
CA VAL A 98 -8.92 15.88 -15.35
C VAL A 98 -9.75 14.61 -15.32
N VAL A 99 -10.07 14.14 -14.13
CA VAL A 99 -10.98 12.99 -13.94
C VAL A 99 -12.24 13.52 -13.25
N THR A 100 -13.40 13.27 -13.86
CA THR A 100 -14.68 13.68 -13.28
C THR A 100 -14.97 12.91 -11.98
N GLU A 101 -15.94 13.35 -11.21
CA GLU A 101 -16.34 12.66 -9.98
C GLU A 101 -16.82 11.24 -10.29
N GLU A 102 -17.62 11.06 -11.34
CA GLU A 102 -18.09 9.76 -11.80
C GLU A 102 -16.94 8.87 -12.31
N GLY A 103 -15.97 9.47 -13.01
CA GLY A 103 -14.74 8.79 -13.42
C GLY A 103 -13.91 8.32 -12.23
N ALA A 104 -13.79 9.15 -11.18
CA ALA A 104 -13.08 8.76 -9.96
C ALA A 104 -13.77 7.60 -9.23
N TYR A 105 -15.09 7.57 -9.19
CA TYR A 105 -15.82 6.41 -8.68
C TYR A 105 -15.63 5.17 -9.55
N ALA A 106 -15.59 5.31 -10.86
CA ALA A 106 -15.32 4.18 -11.76
C ALA A 106 -13.92 3.56 -11.50
N VAL A 107 -12.91 4.40 -11.24
CA VAL A 107 -11.58 3.92 -10.81
C VAL A 107 -11.70 3.11 -9.52
N VAL A 108 -12.36 3.64 -8.50
CA VAL A 108 -12.50 2.96 -7.20
C VAL A 108 -13.27 1.65 -7.33
N ASP A 109 -14.36 1.65 -8.07
CA ASP A 109 -15.21 0.46 -8.27
C ASP A 109 -14.47 -0.66 -9.02
N ARG A 110 -13.55 -0.31 -9.94
CA ARG A 110 -12.70 -1.28 -10.64
C ARG A 110 -11.81 -2.07 -9.68
N PHE A 111 -11.36 -1.44 -8.59
CA PHE A 111 -10.49 -2.02 -7.58
C PHE A 111 -11.19 -2.25 -6.23
N ALA A 112 -12.53 -2.35 -6.23
CA ALA A 112 -13.31 -2.48 -5.00
C ALA A 112 -12.95 -3.70 -4.15
N SER A 113 -12.54 -4.81 -4.79
CA SER A 113 -12.12 -6.04 -4.12
C SER A 113 -10.68 -6.01 -3.61
N MET A 114 -9.90 -5.00 -3.97
CA MET A 114 -8.49 -4.89 -3.60
C MET A 114 -8.33 -4.05 -2.33
N PRO A 115 -7.61 -4.56 -1.31
CA PRO A 115 -7.37 -3.79 -0.10
C PRO A 115 -6.35 -2.67 -0.35
N GLY A 116 -6.52 -1.55 0.37
CA GLY A 116 -5.60 -0.42 0.29
C GLY A 116 -5.85 0.50 -0.90
N VAL A 117 -4.82 1.24 -1.29
CA VAL A 117 -4.89 2.34 -2.28
C VAL A 117 -3.79 2.28 -3.33
N ARG A 118 -2.96 1.23 -3.34
CA ARG A 118 -1.84 1.09 -4.29
C ARG A 118 -2.32 1.03 -5.74
N ASP A 119 -3.40 0.30 -5.97
CA ASP A 119 -3.98 0.13 -7.32
C ASP A 119 -4.58 1.44 -7.84
N LEU A 120 -5.04 2.32 -6.94
CA LEU A 120 -5.50 3.66 -7.31
C LEU A 120 -4.35 4.54 -7.83
N GLU A 121 -3.15 4.41 -7.28
CA GLU A 121 -1.97 5.12 -7.78
C GLU A 121 -1.56 4.59 -9.15
N GLN A 122 -1.61 3.27 -9.38
CA GLN A 122 -1.37 2.68 -10.70
C GLN A 122 -2.42 3.13 -11.72
N ALA A 123 -3.69 3.19 -11.35
CA ALA A 123 -4.74 3.70 -12.21
C ALA A 123 -4.49 5.18 -12.58
N ALA A 124 -4.07 6.01 -11.61
CA ALA A 124 -3.69 7.40 -11.89
C ALA A 124 -2.52 7.47 -12.87
N GLU A 125 -1.53 6.57 -12.77
CA GLU A 125 -0.41 6.51 -13.72
C GLU A 125 -0.88 6.16 -15.14
N HIS A 126 -1.79 5.19 -15.29
CA HIS A 126 -2.35 4.82 -16.58
C HIS A 126 -3.13 5.97 -17.22
N LEU A 127 -3.97 6.66 -16.44
CA LEU A 127 -4.74 7.82 -16.92
C LEU A 127 -3.82 8.97 -17.34
N ALA A 128 -2.84 9.31 -16.50
CA ALA A 128 -1.89 10.38 -16.79
C ALA A 128 -1.01 10.06 -18.00
N ALA A 129 -0.52 8.82 -18.14
CA ALA A 129 0.26 8.39 -19.29
C ALA A 129 -0.55 8.46 -20.59
N ASN A 130 -1.82 8.03 -20.55
CA ASN A 130 -2.73 8.13 -21.70
C ASN A 130 -3.02 9.60 -22.05
N ALA A 131 -3.23 10.47 -21.04
CA ALA A 131 -3.43 11.89 -21.28
C ALA A 131 -2.21 12.52 -21.94
N LEU A 132 -1.01 12.25 -21.42
CA LEU A 132 0.24 12.75 -21.97
C LEU A 132 0.45 12.30 -23.43
N TYR A 133 0.22 11.00 -23.70
CA TYR A 133 0.30 10.46 -25.06
C TYR A 133 -0.67 11.18 -26.02
N ARG A 134 -1.92 11.42 -25.61
CA ARG A 134 -2.91 12.12 -26.42
C ARG A 134 -2.56 13.58 -26.65
N ILE A 135 -2.04 14.27 -25.65
CA ILE A 135 -1.57 15.66 -25.74
C ILE A 135 -0.46 15.75 -26.78
N GLU A 136 0.56 14.89 -26.69
CA GLU A 136 1.72 14.91 -27.58
C GLU A 136 1.37 14.48 -29.02
N THR A 137 0.50 13.49 -29.19
CA THR A 137 0.19 12.95 -30.52
C THR A 137 -0.93 13.68 -31.24
N GLN A 138 -1.89 14.25 -30.51
CA GLN A 138 -3.08 14.89 -31.07
C GLN A 138 -3.05 16.43 -30.98
N GLY A 139 -2.07 16.99 -30.25
CA GLY A 139 -1.92 18.44 -30.08
C GLY A 139 -3.04 19.09 -29.26
N ILE A 140 -3.70 18.32 -28.39
CA ILE A 140 -4.76 18.80 -27.50
C ILE A 140 -4.15 19.40 -26.23
N SER A 141 -4.86 20.30 -25.57
CA SER A 141 -4.37 20.98 -24.35
C SER A 141 -4.61 20.21 -23.07
N GLY A 142 -5.46 19.19 -23.08
CA GLY A 142 -5.80 18.37 -21.91
C GLY A 142 -6.86 17.34 -22.24
N VAL A 143 -7.06 16.41 -21.33
CA VAL A 143 -8.01 15.30 -21.44
C VAL A 143 -8.91 15.28 -20.20
N VAL A 144 -10.20 15.13 -20.41
CA VAL A 144 -11.18 14.92 -19.35
C VAL A 144 -11.64 13.46 -19.46
N TYR A 145 -11.52 12.73 -18.36
CA TYR A 145 -11.95 11.33 -18.24
C TYR A 145 -13.28 11.26 -17.52
N GLU A 146 -14.30 10.83 -18.24
CA GLU A 146 -15.59 10.45 -17.69
C GLU A 146 -15.61 8.96 -17.33
N LYS A 147 -16.71 8.50 -16.73
CA LYS A 147 -16.87 7.10 -16.33
C LYS A 147 -16.55 6.10 -17.45
N GLU A 148 -17.14 6.33 -18.63
CA GLU A 148 -16.97 5.42 -19.78
C GLU A 148 -15.51 5.36 -20.29
N ASP A 149 -14.81 6.49 -20.26
CA ASP A 149 -13.41 6.56 -20.67
C ASP A 149 -12.50 5.79 -19.73
N VAL A 150 -12.76 5.92 -18.42
CA VAL A 150 -12.05 5.18 -17.37
C VAL A 150 -12.28 3.68 -17.52
N GLU A 151 -13.54 3.25 -17.69
CA GLU A 151 -13.88 1.85 -17.87
C GLU A 151 -13.19 1.25 -19.10
N LYS A 152 -13.19 1.94 -20.24
CA LYS A 152 -12.49 1.49 -21.44
C LYS A 152 -10.99 1.37 -21.26
N LEU A 153 -10.37 2.34 -20.59
CA LEU A 153 -8.91 2.40 -20.45
C LEU A 153 -8.39 1.37 -19.43
N LEU A 154 -9.11 1.15 -18.33
CA LEU A 154 -8.68 0.24 -17.26
C LEU A 154 -9.20 -1.20 -17.43
N CYS A 155 -10.06 -1.49 -18.42
CA CYS A 155 -10.49 -2.85 -18.78
C CYS A 155 -9.62 -3.49 -19.88
N SER A 156 -8.64 -2.77 -20.41
CA SER A 156 -7.65 -3.28 -21.35
C SER A 156 -6.49 -3.87 -20.61
#